data_4199aecb0d7e1d847955f208c67bd9b5
#
_entry.id   4199aecb0d7e1d847955f208c67bd9b5
#
_cell.length_a   1.000
_cell.length_b   1.000
_cell.length_c   1.000
_cell.angle_alpha   90.00
_cell.angle_beta   90.00
_cell.angle_gamma   90.00
#
_symmetry.space_group_name_H-M   'P 1'
#
loop_
_entity.id
_entity.type
_entity.pdbx_description
1 polymer ?
#
loop_
_entity_poly.entity_id
_entity_poly.type
_entity_poly.pdbx_seq_one_letter_code
_entity_poly.pdbx_strand_id
1 'polypeptide(L)'
;MADRESAFESDGAVSAGRSAEAGARQVTRSDPNSESLPRALLPDRDPAVERDRVRSFLAERVDAAAADGVVVNMSGGLDSTVTAALAVEALGPERVYGLILPCNKVGAPHARDAEALAAALGIEHDTVHLQPLFAQFGAVAPDRFDLHDEPVRSGNAVARLRMTVAYLAANATNRLVCGTANRSELLLGYLTKHGDGAADVFPLGHLYKSGVRALAAELDVPEFVVEKPPTAGFLPGQRDADDLGAPYEVVDPVLHLGVDRGLDSESVAERIAATVAEVDRTADDDGGEGSATAVLAGIDRDLVADLLARHRATAHKRLPPPTPDGDME
;
A
#
# COMPACT_ATOMS: atom_id res chain seq x y z
N MET A 1 -0.78 -34.63 -20.37
CA MET A 1 -1.99 -33.95 -19.96
C MET A 1 -1.92 -33.79 -18.44
N ALA A 2 -0.86 -33.19 -17.98
CA ALA A 2 -0.55 -32.87 -16.59
C ALA A 2 0.51 -31.78 -16.67
N ASP A 3 0.14 -30.47 -16.65
CA ASP A 3 1.04 -29.32 -16.50
C ASP A 3 0.31 -27.98 -16.71
N ARG A 4 -0.99 -27.92 -16.41
CA ARG A 4 -1.77 -26.67 -16.50
C ARG A 4 -2.46 -26.21 -15.21
N GLU A 5 -2.26 -26.89 -14.09
CA GLU A 5 -2.91 -26.54 -12.81
C GLU A 5 -2.13 -25.52 -11.98
N SER A 6 -0.86 -25.24 -12.26
CA SER A 6 -0.03 -24.38 -11.39
C SER A 6 -0.15 -22.86 -11.68
N ALA A 7 -0.78 -22.45 -12.77
CA ALA A 7 -0.83 -21.03 -13.16
C ALA A 7 -1.93 -20.19 -12.47
N PHE A 8 -2.89 -20.84 -11.81
CA PHE A 8 -4.02 -20.16 -11.14
C PHE A 8 -3.86 -19.98 -9.63
N GLU A 9 -2.87 -20.62 -9.02
CA GLU A 9 -2.65 -20.56 -7.56
C GLU A 9 -1.84 -19.36 -7.07
N SER A 10 -1.34 -18.49 -7.94
CA SER A 10 -0.51 -17.35 -7.55
C SER A 10 -1.28 -16.08 -7.14
N ASP A 11 -2.59 -16.18 -6.90
CA ASP A 11 -3.37 -15.04 -6.40
C ASP A 11 -3.16 -14.88 -4.89
N GLY A 12 -1.96 -14.44 -4.51
CA GLY A 12 -1.68 -14.04 -3.13
C GLY A 12 -1.14 -15.11 -2.20
N ALA A 13 -0.40 -16.09 -2.70
CA ALA A 13 0.38 -16.94 -1.82
C ALA A 13 1.48 -16.11 -1.13
N VAL A 14 1.10 -15.44 -0.05
CA VAL A 14 2.02 -15.20 1.07
C VAL A 14 2.32 -16.58 1.62
N SER A 15 3.48 -17.15 1.28
CA SER A 15 3.89 -18.43 1.85
C SER A 15 3.93 -18.25 3.36
N ALA A 16 3.10 -18.99 4.07
CA ALA A 16 3.27 -19.18 5.50
C ALA A 16 4.71 -19.66 5.72
N GLY A 17 5.49 -18.83 6.43
CA GLY A 17 6.91 -19.01 6.62
C GLY A 17 7.26 -20.41 7.06
N ARG A 18 8.29 -20.96 6.45
CA ARG A 18 9.07 -22.04 7.04
C ARG A 18 9.54 -21.57 8.40
N SER A 19 9.15 -22.28 9.44
CA SER A 19 9.69 -22.16 10.78
C SER A 19 11.20 -22.40 10.71
N ALA A 20 11.96 -21.33 10.56
CA ALA A 20 13.37 -21.28 10.88
C ALA A 20 13.46 -20.63 12.26
N GLU A 21 13.81 -21.42 13.27
CA GLU A 21 14.30 -20.91 14.53
C GLU A 21 15.60 -20.13 14.27
N ALA A 22 15.46 -18.84 13.98
CA ALA A 22 16.53 -17.86 14.01
C ALA A 22 16.19 -16.88 15.11
N GLY A 23 17.07 -16.78 16.09
CA GLY A 23 16.92 -16.03 17.32
C GLY A 23 16.32 -14.64 17.10
N ALA A 24 15.24 -14.36 17.80
CA ALA A 24 14.60 -13.06 17.88
C ALA A 24 15.61 -12.02 18.40
N ARG A 25 16.27 -11.30 17.51
CA ARG A 25 16.84 -10.00 17.84
C ARG A 25 15.67 -9.04 18.01
N GLN A 26 15.47 -8.55 19.21
CA GLN A 26 14.55 -7.47 19.50
C GLN A 26 14.88 -6.31 18.55
N VAL A 27 13.99 -6.09 17.57
CA VAL A 27 13.98 -4.85 16.81
C VAL A 27 13.50 -3.77 17.76
N THR A 28 14.42 -2.93 18.19
CA THR A 28 14.15 -1.74 18.98
C THR A 28 13.13 -0.87 18.27
N ARG A 29 12.24 -0.23 19.03
CA ARG A 29 11.24 0.73 18.58
C ARG A 29 11.92 1.72 17.64
N SER A 30 11.42 1.81 16.41
CA SER A 30 11.81 2.86 15.47
C SER A 30 11.41 4.22 16.06
N ASP A 31 12.39 5.07 16.23
CA ASP A 31 12.22 6.46 16.61
C ASP A 31 11.46 7.18 15.48
N PRO A 32 10.40 7.96 15.73
CA PRO A 32 9.67 8.70 14.70
C PRO A 32 10.53 9.77 14.00
N ASN A 33 11.67 10.13 14.55
CA ASN A 33 12.69 10.97 13.94
C ASN A 33 13.78 10.17 13.18
N SER A 34 13.48 8.93 12.75
CA SER A 34 14.44 8.17 11.95
C SER A 34 14.81 8.96 10.71
N GLU A 35 16.07 9.33 10.63
CA GLU A 35 16.69 10.02 9.51
C GLU A 35 16.23 9.44 8.19
N SER A 36 15.85 10.34 7.28
CA SER A 36 15.39 10.01 5.94
C SER A 36 16.39 9.08 5.26
N LEU A 37 15.88 8.02 4.60
CA LEU A 37 16.66 7.16 3.72
C LEU A 37 17.62 7.99 2.85
N PRO A 38 18.87 7.54 2.64
CA PRO A 38 19.81 8.28 1.82
C PRO A 38 19.19 8.67 0.48
N ARG A 39 19.16 9.97 0.17
CA ARG A 39 18.57 10.51 -1.08
C ARG A 39 19.10 9.83 -2.33
N ALA A 40 20.33 9.28 -2.26
CA ALA A 40 20.94 8.53 -3.36
C ALA A 40 20.21 7.20 -3.69
N LEU A 41 19.40 6.66 -2.79
CA LEU A 41 18.70 5.37 -2.94
C LEU A 41 17.24 5.51 -3.38
N LEU A 42 16.69 6.73 -3.37
CA LEU A 42 15.31 7.03 -3.74
C LEU A 42 15.25 8.23 -4.69
N PRO A 43 14.15 8.39 -5.45
CA PRO A 43 13.94 9.60 -6.22
C PRO A 43 13.93 10.83 -5.31
N ASP A 44 14.70 11.85 -5.67
CA ASP A 44 14.63 13.15 -4.99
C ASP A 44 13.31 13.84 -5.38
N ARG A 45 12.35 13.81 -4.46
CA ARG A 45 11.01 14.38 -4.66
C ARG A 45 10.72 15.37 -3.53
N ASP A 46 10.41 16.60 -3.92
CA ASP A 46 9.95 17.63 -3.00
C ASP A 46 8.47 17.36 -2.65
N PRO A 47 8.13 17.14 -1.35
CA PRO A 47 6.75 16.87 -0.94
C PRO A 47 5.76 17.97 -1.36
N ALA A 48 6.15 19.24 -1.35
CA ALA A 48 5.28 20.34 -1.77
C ALA A 48 4.97 20.26 -3.28
N VAL A 49 5.98 19.90 -4.10
CA VAL A 49 5.81 19.71 -5.55
C VAL A 49 4.91 18.50 -5.81
N GLU A 50 5.09 17.41 -5.06
CA GLU A 50 4.26 16.21 -5.23
C GLU A 50 2.81 16.46 -4.76
N ARG A 51 2.59 17.24 -3.71
CA ARG A 51 1.27 17.72 -3.27
C ARG A 51 0.53 18.43 -4.41
N ASP A 52 1.16 19.41 -5.03
CA ASP A 52 0.57 20.16 -6.14
C ASP A 52 0.33 19.28 -7.37
N ARG A 53 1.24 18.35 -7.66
CA ARG A 53 1.08 17.37 -8.75
C ARG A 53 -0.16 16.50 -8.55
N VAL A 54 -0.34 15.94 -7.34
CA VAL A 54 -1.48 15.07 -7.03
C VAL A 54 -2.79 15.84 -7.06
N ARG A 55 -2.81 17.07 -6.54
CA ARG A 55 -3.99 17.96 -6.58
C ARG A 55 -4.42 18.23 -8.03
N SER A 56 -3.48 18.63 -8.88
CA SER A 56 -3.75 18.88 -10.30
C SER A 56 -4.24 17.62 -11.00
N PHE A 57 -3.60 16.48 -10.75
CA PHE A 57 -4.01 15.18 -11.31
C PHE A 57 -5.46 14.82 -10.93
N LEU A 58 -5.84 14.95 -9.65
CA LEU A 58 -7.19 14.63 -9.20
C LEU A 58 -8.24 15.55 -9.84
N ALA A 59 -7.99 16.86 -9.87
CA ALA A 59 -8.89 17.82 -10.50
C ALA A 59 -9.09 17.50 -12.00
N GLU A 60 -8.00 17.28 -12.74
CA GLU A 60 -8.04 16.93 -14.16
C GLU A 60 -8.80 15.63 -14.43
N ARG A 61 -8.61 14.57 -13.60
CA ARG A 61 -9.29 13.28 -13.79
C ARG A 61 -10.78 13.37 -13.53
N VAL A 62 -11.18 14.07 -12.47
CA VAL A 62 -12.59 14.26 -12.12
C VAL A 62 -13.31 15.08 -13.21
N ASP A 63 -12.66 16.15 -13.67
CA ASP A 63 -13.24 16.99 -14.74
C ASP A 63 -13.32 16.26 -16.08
N ALA A 64 -12.26 15.49 -16.45
CA ALA A 64 -12.25 14.71 -17.68
C ALA A 64 -13.34 13.61 -17.71
N ALA A 65 -13.66 13.05 -16.54
CA ALA A 65 -14.72 12.07 -16.39
C ALA A 65 -16.13 12.69 -16.26
N ALA A 66 -16.27 14.01 -16.23
CA ALA A 66 -17.49 14.72 -15.86
C ALA A 66 -18.12 14.18 -14.57
N ALA A 67 -17.27 13.82 -13.60
CA ALA A 67 -17.69 13.30 -12.30
C ALA A 67 -17.91 14.42 -11.28
N ASP A 68 -18.81 14.19 -10.31
CA ASP A 68 -19.10 15.18 -9.27
C ASP A 68 -18.02 15.20 -8.15
N GLY A 69 -17.11 14.20 -8.14
CA GLY A 69 -16.04 14.09 -7.16
C GLY A 69 -15.46 12.70 -7.06
N VAL A 70 -15.01 12.32 -5.86
CA VAL A 70 -14.39 11.02 -5.60
C VAL A 70 -14.99 10.31 -4.37
N VAL A 71 -14.94 8.98 -4.40
CA VAL A 71 -15.18 8.09 -3.24
C VAL A 71 -13.84 7.58 -2.76
N VAL A 72 -13.52 7.71 -1.47
CA VAL A 72 -12.30 7.21 -0.85
C VAL A 72 -12.64 6.18 0.22
N ASN A 73 -12.11 4.97 0.10
CA ASN A 73 -12.21 3.97 1.16
C ASN A 73 -11.25 4.33 2.30
N MET A 74 -11.79 4.82 3.42
CA MET A 74 -11.02 5.25 4.58
C MET A 74 -10.81 4.10 5.56
N SER A 75 -9.55 3.69 5.73
CA SER A 75 -9.16 2.62 6.65
C SER A 75 -8.67 3.14 8.01
N GLY A 76 -8.46 4.44 8.16
CA GLY A 76 -7.79 5.05 9.32
C GLY A 76 -6.26 4.83 9.32
N GLY A 77 -5.68 4.37 8.22
CA GLY A 77 -4.26 4.26 7.96
C GLY A 77 -3.71 5.45 7.17
N LEU A 78 -2.37 5.50 7.03
CA LEU A 78 -1.64 6.59 6.43
C LEU A 78 -2.10 6.90 4.99
N ASP A 79 -2.06 5.89 4.10
CA ASP A 79 -2.33 6.09 2.67
C ASP A 79 -3.74 6.61 2.41
N SER A 80 -4.75 6.04 3.08
CA SER A 80 -6.14 6.47 2.94
C SER A 80 -6.37 7.89 3.48
N THR A 81 -5.66 8.27 4.55
CA THR A 81 -5.73 9.62 5.13
C THR A 81 -5.08 10.65 4.21
N VAL A 82 -3.87 10.37 3.71
CA VAL A 82 -3.16 11.24 2.75
C VAL A 82 -3.98 11.39 1.46
N THR A 83 -4.54 10.29 0.94
CA THR A 83 -5.40 10.33 -0.24
C THR A 83 -6.62 11.23 -0.04
N ALA A 84 -7.33 11.08 1.09
CA ALA A 84 -8.51 11.88 1.39
C ALA A 84 -8.16 13.37 1.59
N ALA A 85 -7.05 13.67 2.29
CA ALA A 85 -6.59 15.05 2.49
C ALA A 85 -6.25 15.74 1.15
N LEU A 86 -5.51 15.06 0.27
CA LEU A 86 -5.19 15.57 -1.07
C LEU A 86 -6.44 15.75 -1.95
N ALA A 87 -7.40 14.84 -1.84
CA ALA A 87 -8.66 14.95 -2.56
C ALA A 87 -9.48 16.19 -2.07
N VAL A 88 -9.51 16.44 -0.76
CA VAL A 88 -10.14 17.64 -0.20
C VAL A 88 -9.45 18.92 -0.67
N GLU A 89 -8.12 18.93 -0.69
CA GLU A 89 -7.38 20.09 -1.20
C GLU A 89 -7.57 20.34 -2.70
N ALA A 90 -7.74 19.26 -3.46
CA ALA A 90 -7.92 19.36 -4.91
C ALA A 90 -9.34 19.78 -5.31
N LEU A 91 -10.36 19.28 -4.60
CA LEU A 91 -11.75 19.30 -5.06
C LEU A 91 -12.69 20.08 -4.12
N GLY A 92 -12.30 20.28 -2.86
CA GLY A 92 -13.19 20.72 -1.78
C GLY A 92 -13.87 19.54 -1.06
N PRO A 93 -14.19 19.71 0.24
CA PRO A 93 -14.73 18.61 1.05
C PRO A 93 -16.09 18.08 0.56
N GLU A 94 -16.90 18.89 -0.07
CA GLU A 94 -18.22 18.52 -0.61
C GLU A 94 -18.15 17.58 -1.82
N ARG A 95 -16.99 17.52 -2.49
CA ARG A 95 -16.73 16.61 -3.63
C ARG A 95 -15.99 15.35 -3.23
N VAL A 96 -15.74 15.14 -1.94
CA VAL A 96 -15.09 13.92 -1.43
C VAL A 96 -16.05 13.17 -0.53
N TYR A 97 -16.24 11.89 -0.80
CA TYR A 97 -17.11 11.02 0.00
C TYR A 97 -16.29 9.89 0.61
N GLY A 98 -16.30 9.81 1.94
CA GLY A 98 -15.58 8.81 2.71
C GLY A 98 -16.40 7.53 2.90
N LEU A 99 -15.86 6.37 2.57
CA LEU A 99 -16.45 5.08 2.92
C LEU A 99 -15.59 4.36 3.95
N ILE A 100 -16.22 3.96 5.07
CA ILE A 100 -15.59 3.22 6.16
C ILE A 100 -16.23 1.84 6.20
N LEU A 101 -15.45 0.78 5.88
CA LEU A 101 -15.95 -0.54 5.56
C LEU A 101 -15.36 -1.63 6.47
N PRO A 102 -15.64 -1.58 7.81
CA PRO A 102 -15.18 -2.62 8.72
C PRO A 102 -15.90 -3.95 8.46
N CYS A 103 -15.14 -5.07 8.50
CA CYS A 103 -15.69 -6.41 8.29
C CYS A 103 -15.58 -7.29 9.54
N ASN A 104 -14.72 -6.96 10.49
CA ASN A 104 -14.48 -7.77 11.68
C ASN A 104 -14.18 -6.88 12.90
N LYS A 105 -14.05 -7.52 14.08
CA LYS A 105 -13.76 -6.81 15.33
C LYS A 105 -12.35 -6.19 15.35
N VAL A 106 -11.41 -6.73 14.58
CA VAL A 106 -10.04 -6.21 14.46
C VAL A 106 -10.05 -4.84 13.79
N GLY A 107 -10.91 -4.63 12.81
CA GLY A 107 -11.06 -3.34 12.11
C GLY A 107 -11.84 -2.26 12.89
N ALA A 108 -12.45 -2.58 14.02
CA ALA A 108 -13.29 -1.61 14.73
C ALA A 108 -12.52 -0.39 15.31
N PRO A 109 -11.30 -0.51 15.87
CA PRO A 109 -10.51 0.65 16.28
C PRO A 109 -10.13 1.53 15.07
N HIS A 110 -9.70 0.92 13.97
CA HIS A 110 -9.34 1.62 12.74
C HIS A 110 -10.53 2.35 12.11
N ALA A 111 -11.73 1.78 12.20
CA ALA A 111 -12.94 2.42 11.73
C ALA A 111 -13.26 3.72 12.51
N ARG A 112 -13.07 3.72 13.84
CA ARG A 112 -13.25 4.93 14.67
C ARG A 112 -12.24 6.02 14.31
N ASP A 113 -10.98 5.64 14.07
CA ASP A 113 -9.96 6.58 13.62
C ASP A 113 -10.33 7.16 12.24
N ALA A 114 -10.83 6.32 11.33
CA ALA A 114 -11.30 6.74 10.01
C ALA A 114 -12.48 7.73 10.10
N GLU A 115 -13.46 7.46 10.98
CA GLU A 115 -14.58 8.39 11.25
C GLU A 115 -14.10 9.74 11.78
N ALA A 116 -13.18 9.72 12.74
CA ALA A 116 -12.61 10.94 13.31
C ALA A 116 -11.83 11.77 12.26
N LEU A 117 -11.05 11.08 11.39
CA LEU A 117 -10.29 11.70 10.31
C LEU A 117 -11.24 12.28 9.23
N ALA A 118 -12.29 11.55 8.83
CA ALA A 118 -13.29 12.06 7.90
C ALA A 118 -14.01 13.30 8.43
N ALA A 119 -14.39 13.27 9.70
CA ALA A 119 -14.99 14.44 10.38
C ALA A 119 -14.02 15.62 10.45
N ALA A 120 -12.73 15.39 10.75
CA ALA A 120 -11.72 16.45 10.79
C ALA A 120 -11.46 17.06 9.40
N LEU A 121 -11.54 16.28 8.32
CA LEU A 121 -11.45 16.74 6.95
C LEU A 121 -12.74 17.44 6.46
N GLY A 122 -13.82 17.39 7.23
CA GLY A 122 -15.11 17.97 6.87
C GLY A 122 -15.83 17.27 5.72
N ILE A 123 -15.50 16.02 5.42
CA ILE A 123 -16.11 15.26 4.33
C ILE A 123 -17.35 14.50 4.81
N GLU A 124 -18.34 14.36 3.91
CA GLU A 124 -19.45 13.44 4.10
C GLU A 124 -18.93 11.99 4.11
N HIS A 125 -19.42 11.17 5.03
CA HIS A 125 -18.96 9.78 5.14
C HIS A 125 -20.04 8.87 5.71
N ASP A 126 -19.95 7.58 5.33
CA ASP A 126 -20.76 6.50 5.90
C ASP A 126 -19.89 5.34 6.36
N THR A 127 -20.33 4.71 7.46
CA THR A 127 -19.77 3.45 7.97
C THR A 127 -20.69 2.30 7.62
N VAL A 128 -20.22 1.38 6.76
CA VAL A 128 -20.97 0.19 6.35
C VAL A 128 -20.28 -1.07 6.88
N HIS A 129 -20.92 -1.75 7.83
CA HIS A 129 -20.41 -2.99 8.40
C HIS A 129 -20.57 -4.16 7.42
N LEU A 130 -19.46 -4.68 6.90
CA LEU A 130 -19.47 -5.75 5.90
C LEU A 130 -19.64 -7.16 6.48
N GLN A 131 -19.59 -7.34 7.81
CA GLN A 131 -19.71 -8.65 8.45
C GLN A 131 -20.97 -9.45 8.04
N PRO A 132 -22.18 -8.84 7.99
CA PRO A 132 -23.38 -9.57 7.54
C PRO A 132 -23.28 -9.99 6.06
N LEU A 133 -22.75 -9.11 5.21
CA LEU A 133 -22.57 -9.41 3.78
C LEU A 133 -21.55 -10.54 3.58
N PHE A 134 -20.43 -10.49 4.27
CA PHE A 134 -19.39 -11.53 4.21
C PHE A 134 -19.91 -12.88 4.72
N ALA A 135 -20.72 -12.89 5.81
CA ALA A 135 -21.34 -14.11 6.31
C ALA A 135 -22.32 -14.72 5.30
N GLN A 136 -23.16 -13.91 4.66
CA GLN A 136 -24.06 -14.38 3.61
C GLN A 136 -23.30 -14.88 2.38
N PHE A 137 -22.23 -14.19 1.98
CA PHE A 137 -21.37 -14.63 0.90
C PHE A 137 -20.75 -16.01 1.20
N GLY A 138 -20.24 -16.21 2.42
CA GLY A 138 -19.73 -17.50 2.88
C GLY A 138 -20.79 -18.60 2.89
N ALA A 139 -22.03 -18.28 3.27
CA ALA A 139 -23.12 -19.26 3.31
C ALA A 139 -23.56 -19.78 1.93
N VAL A 140 -23.30 -19.01 0.85
CA VAL A 140 -23.64 -19.42 -0.53
C VAL A 140 -22.42 -19.91 -1.32
N ALA A 141 -21.22 -19.67 -0.82
CA ALA A 141 -20.00 -20.15 -1.46
C ALA A 141 -19.90 -21.68 -1.32
N PRO A 142 -19.51 -22.42 -2.36
CA PRO A 142 -19.24 -23.85 -2.24
C PRO A 142 -18.16 -24.14 -1.19
N ASP A 143 -18.36 -25.17 -0.36
CA ASP A 143 -17.43 -25.57 0.72
C ASP A 143 -15.98 -25.76 0.21
N ARG A 144 -15.82 -26.26 -1.01
CA ARG A 144 -14.50 -26.48 -1.65
C ARG A 144 -13.71 -25.19 -1.85
N PHE A 145 -14.31 -24.01 -1.71
CA PHE A 145 -13.61 -22.72 -1.80
C PHE A 145 -12.90 -22.35 -0.52
N ASP A 146 -13.21 -23.06 0.59
CA ASP A 146 -12.48 -22.93 1.86
C ASP A 146 -12.30 -21.44 2.29
N LEU A 147 -13.41 -20.72 2.28
CA LEU A 147 -13.41 -19.27 2.49
C LEU A 147 -13.06 -18.89 3.92
N HIS A 148 -13.40 -19.72 4.91
CA HIS A 148 -13.28 -19.37 6.31
C HIS A 148 -11.98 -19.85 6.96
N ASP A 149 -11.40 -20.93 6.46
CA ASP A 149 -10.22 -21.57 7.06
C ASP A 149 -8.90 -21.06 6.45
N GLU A 150 -8.97 -20.33 5.31
CA GLU A 150 -7.82 -19.77 4.63
C GLU A 150 -7.84 -18.23 4.70
N PRO A 151 -6.96 -17.61 5.53
CA PRO A 151 -6.97 -16.16 5.80
C PRO A 151 -6.78 -15.28 4.57
N VAL A 152 -5.94 -15.69 3.61
CA VAL A 152 -5.69 -14.91 2.38
C VAL A 152 -6.94 -14.88 1.50
N ARG A 153 -7.67 -16.01 1.38
CA ARG A 153 -8.93 -16.05 0.63
C ARG A 153 -9.99 -15.18 1.27
N SER A 154 -10.11 -15.26 2.60
CA SER A 154 -11.00 -14.37 3.38
C SER A 154 -10.69 -12.92 3.16
N GLY A 155 -9.41 -12.53 3.28
CA GLY A 155 -8.93 -11.18 3.05
C GLY A 155 -9.24 -10.68 1.63
N ASN A 156 -8.94 -11.49 0.63
CA ASN A 156 -9.24 -11.18 -0.77
C ASN A 156 -10.75 -11.01 -1.04
N ALA A 157 -11.59 -11.84 -0.43
CA ALA A 157 -13.04 -11.71 -0.55
C ALA A 157 -13.53 -10.40 0.09
N VAL A 158 -13.05 -10.07 1.29
CA VAL A 158 -13.38 -8.81 1.97
C VAL A 158 -12.94 -7.59 1.16
N ALA A 159 -11.72 -7.59 0.60
CA ALA A 159 -11.23 -6.50 -0.24
C ALA A 159 -12.11 -6.28 -1.47
N ARG A 160 -12.56 -7.37 -2.12
CA ARG A 160 -13.48 -7.28 -3.27
C ARG A 160 -14.89 -6.83 -2.87
N LEU A 161 -15.40 -7.24 -1.72
CA LEU A 161 -16.67 -6.72 -1.19
C LEU A 161 -16.59 -5.22 -0.87
N ARG A 162 -15.49 -4.76 -0.29
CA ARG A 162 -15.22 -3.32 -0.10
C ARG A 162 -15.29 -2.57 -1.42
N MET A 163 -14.66 -3.09 -2.46
CA MET A 163 -14.66 -2.46 -3.77
C MET A 163 -16.05 -2.48 -4.43
N THR A 164 -16.82 -3.55 -4.24
CA THR A 164 -18.22 -3.60 -4.70
C THR A 164 -19.05 -2.46 -4.08
N VAL A 165 -18.90 -2.20 -2.79
CA VAL A 165 -19.60 -1.10 -2.11
C VAL A 165 -19.08 0.26 -2.57
N ALA A 166 -17.75 0.41 -2.78
CA ALA A 166 -17.16 1.64 -3.28
C ALA A 166 -17.71 2.03 -4.67
N TYR A 167 -17.76 1.08 -5.61
CA TYR A 167 -18.35 1.33 -6.93
C TYR A 167 -19.86 1.53 -6.90
N LEU A 168 -20.59 0.89 -5.97
CA LEU A 168 -22.01 1.18 -5.78
C LEU A 168 -22.21 2.64 -5.35
N ALA A 169 -21.42 3.13 -4.39
CA ALA A 169 -21.47 4.52 -3.96
C ALA A 169 -21.05 5.47 -5.09
N ALA A 170 -19.99 5.16 -5.82
CA ALA A 170 -19.52 5.96 -6.94
C ALA A 170 -20.60 6.10 -8.03
N ASN A 171 -21.25 5.00 -8.41
CA ASN A 171 -22.34 5.01 -9.38
C ASN A 171 -23.57 5.80 -8.89
N ALA A 172 -23.91 5.66 -7.60
CA ALA A 172 -25.07 6.36 -7.03
C ALA A 172 -24.87 7.87 -6.90
N THR A 173 -23.61 8.35 -6.86
CA THR A 173 -23.26 9.74 -6.60
C THR A 173 -22.46 10.39 -7.71
N ASN A 174 -22.37 9.77 -8.89
CA ASN A 174 -21.58 10.23 -10.05
C ASN A 174 -20.13 10.58 -9.66
N ARG A 175 -19.46 9.74 -8.88
CA ARG A 175 -18.08 9.94 -8.43
C ARG A 175 -17.15 8.86 -8.96
N LEU A 176 -15.83 9.16 -8.99
CA LEU A 176 -14.79 8.18 -9.28
C LEU A 176 -14.36 7.45 -7.99
N VAL A 177 -14.04 6.18 -8.09
CA VAL A 177 -13.38 5.44 -7.01
C VAL A 177 -11.91 5.85 -6.97
N CYS A 178 -11.50 6.48 -5.86
CA CYS A 178 -10.13 6.91 -5.62
C CYS A 178 -9.39 5.86 -4.79
N GLY A 179 -8.48 5.12 -5.41
CA GLY A 179 -7.68 4.11 -4.75
C GLY A 179 -6.55 4.72 -3.93
N THR A 180 -6.18 4.03 -2.87
CA THR A 180 -5.19 4.50 -1.88
C THR A 180 -3.84 3.80 -1.99
N ALA A 181 -3.67 2.87 -2.95
CA ALA A 181 -2.43 2.14 -3.12
C ALA A 181 -1.28 3.06 -3.58
N ASN A 182 -0.15 2.91 -2.93
CA ASN A 182 1.10 3.58 -3.26
C ASN A 182 1.95 2.76 -4.24
N ARG A 183 3.08 3.33 -4.71
CA ARG A 183 3.96 2.67 -5.67
C ARG A 183 4.55 1.36 -5.16
N SER A 184 4.96 1.31 -3.89
CA SER A 184 5.56 0.11 -3.29
C SER A 184 4.58 -1.06 -3.31
N GLU A 185 3.33 -0.82 -2.88
CA GLU A 185 2.26 -1.81 -2.90
C GLU A 185 1.90 -2.24 -4.32
N LEU A 186 1.76 -1.30 -5.25
CA LEU A 186 1.50 -1.58 -6.66
C LEU A 186 2.61 -2.43 -7.29
N LEU A 187 3.88 -2.05 -7.10
CA LEU A 187 5.01 -2.77 -7.69
C LEU A 187 5.18 -4.19 -7.14
N LEU A 188 4.94 -4.40 -5.84
CA LEU A 188 4.98 -5.73 -5.22
C LEU A 188 3.70 -6.54 -5.44
N GLY A 189 2.64 -5.94 -5.99
CA GLY A 189 1.32 -6.56 -6.02
C GLY A 189 0.80 -6.89 -4.62
N TYR A 190 1.19 -6.09 -3.61
CA TYR A 190 0.70 -6.20 -2.25
C TYR A 190 -0.67 -5.53 -2.14
N LEU A 191 -1.59 -6.10 -2.87
CA LEU A 191 -2.99 -5.70 -3.01
C LEU A 191 -3.81 -6.87 -3.57
N THR A 192 -5.11 -6.83 -3.40
CA THR A 192 -6.03 -7.80 -3.99
C THR A 192 -6.45 -7.32 -5.39
N LYS A 193 -6.15 -8.13 -6.42
CA LYS A 193 -6.60 -7.86 -7.79
C LYS A 193 -8.13 -7.74 -7.82
N HIS A 194 -8.65 -6.65 -8.40
CA HIS A 194 -10.08 -6.32 -8.45
C HIS A 194 -10.73 -6.11 -7.05
N GLY A 195 -9.91 -5.97 -6.01
CA GLY A 195 -10.29 -5.48 -4.69
C GLY A 195 -9.73 -4.07 -4.49
N ASP A 196 -8.87 -3.89 -3.48
CA ASP A 196 -8.14 -2.63 -3.26
C ASP A 196 -7.17 -2.29 -4.40
N GLY A 197 -6.83 -3.24 -5.27
CA GLY A 197 -6.15 -3.02 -6.55
C GLY A 197 -7.05 -2.57 -7.70
N ALA A 198 -8.33 -2.28 -7.47
CA ALA A 198 -9.25 -1.71 -8.45
C ALA A 198 -9.62 -0.29 -8.03
N ALA A 199 -9.48 0.66 -8.95
CA ALA A 199 -9.90 2.04 -8.78
C ALA A 199 -9.92 2.73 -10.14
N ASP A 200 -10.58 3.88 -10.23
CA ASP A 200 -10.56 4.72 -11.42
C ASP A 200 -9.30 5.57 -11.46
N VAL A 201 -8.77 5.95 -10.28
CA VAL A 201 -7.52 6.72 -10.13
C VAL A 201 -6.72 6.26 -8.90
N PHE A 202 -5.38 6.28 -9.01
CA PHE A 202 -4.44 6.02 -7.91
C PHE A 202 -3.53 7.25 -7.70
N PRO A 203 -3.93 8.25 -6.92
CA PRO A 203 -3.17 9.48 -6.76
C PRO A 203 -1.79 9.29 -6.13
N LEU A 204 -1.62 8.26 -5.29
CA LEU A 204 -0.34 7.91 -4.65
C LEU A 204 0.47 6.88 -5.46
N GLY A 205 -0.04 6.39 -6.59
CA GLY A 205 0.56 5.26 -7.34
C GLY A 205 1.96 5.51 -7.90
N HIS A 206 2.43 6.75 -7.92
CA HIS A 206 3.77 7.14 -8.33
C HIS A 206 4.74 7.39 -7.15
N LEU A 207 4.25 7.38 -5.90
CA LEU A 207 5.02 7.62 -4.69
C LEU A 207 5.30 6.32 -3.94
N TYR A 208 6.56 6.09 -3.61
CA TYR A 208 6.96 5.05 -2.66
C TYR A 208 6.38 5.33 -1.26
N LYS A 209 6.31 4.31 -0.40
CA LYS A 209 5.79 4.46 0.97
C LYS A 209 6.51 5.55 1.77
N SER A 210 7.82 5.65 1.61
CA SER A 210 8.66 6.72 2.17
C SER A 210 8.22 8.11 1.68
N GLY A 211 7.92 8.24 0.39
CA GLY A 211 7.38 9.48 -0.18
C GLY A 211 5.99 9.84 0.35
N VAL A 212 5.13 8.84 0.58
CA VAL A 212 3.81 9.07 1.21
C VAL A 212 3.96 9.57 2.64
N ARG A 213 4.93 9.05 3.42
CA ARG A 213 5.23 9.56 4.77
C ARG A 213 5.71 11.01 4.75
N ALA A 214 6.60 11.35 3.80
CA ALA A 214 7.06 12.72 3.64
C ALA A 214 5.92 13.67 3.27
N LEU A 215 5.01 13.24 2.40
CA LEU A 215 3.82 14.00 2.01
C LEU A 215 2.81 14.14 3.17
N ALA A 216 2.70 13.14 4.04
CA ALA A 216 1.87 13.21 5.23
C ALA A 216 2.31 14.30 6.21
N ALA A 217 3.63 14.49 6.36
CA ALA A 217 4.18 15.58 7.17
C ALA A 217 3.88 16.95 6.56
N GLU A 218 3.92 17.09 5.21
CA GLU A 218 3.57 18.31 4.49
C GLU A 218 2.07 18.68 4.61
N LEU A 219 1.20 17.66 4.84
CA LEU A 219 -0.25 17.78 4.96
C LEU A 219 -0.72 17.88 6.41
N ASP A 220 0.18 18.00 7.38
CA ASP A 220 -0.13 18.02 8.82
C ASP A 220 -1.01 16.82 9.25
N VAL A 221 -0.78 15.63 8.66
CA VAL A 221 -1.48 14.39 9.05
C VAL A 221 -1.14 14.09 10.51
N PRO A 222 -2.15 13.77 11.36
CA PRO A 222 -1.90 13.54 12.78
C PRO A 222 -0.85 12.46 13.03
N GLU A 223 0.07 12.72 13.98
CA GLU A 223 1.19 11.85 14.33
C GLU A 223 0.75 10.42 14.62
N PHE A 224 -0.36 10.24 15.34
CA PHE A 224 -0.90 8.89 15.63
C PHE A 224 -1.24 8.08 14.38
N VAL A 225 -1.47 8.71 13.20
CA VAL A 225 -1.68 8.04 11.92
C VAL A 225 -0.34 7.67 11.29
N VAL A 226 0.63 8.60 11.34
CA VAL A 226 1.97 8.43 10.75
C VAL A 226 2.74 7.33 11.47
N GLU A 227 2.61 7.25 12.80
CA GLU A 227 3.31 6.27 13.65
C GLU A 227 2.70 4.87 13.61
N LYS A 228 1.48 4.70 13.07
CA LYS A 228 0.87 3.38 12.96
C LYS A 228 1.74 2.46 12.11
N PRO A 229 2.07 1.25 12.61
CA PRO A 229 2.73 0.25 11.79
C PRO A 229 1.88 -0.05 10.54
N PRO A 230 2.49 -0.08 9.34
CA PRO A 230 1.78 -0.47 8.14
C PRO A 230 1.21 -1.88 8.26
N THR A 231 -0.06 -2.05 7.89
CA THR A 231 -0.76 -3.33 7.97
C THR A 231 -1.90 -3.41 6.95
N ALA A 232 -2.07 -4.57 6.33
CA ALA A 232 -3.26 -4.88 5.55
C ALA A 232 -4.54 -5.03 6.41
N GLY A 233 -4.39 -5.22 7.74
CA GLY A 233 -5.49 -5.17 8.70
C GLY A 233 -6.48 -6.34 8.63
N PHE A 234 -6.10 -7.50 8.08
CA PHE A 234 -6.95 -8.69 8.02
C PHE A 234 -6.79 -9.58 9.25
N LEU A 235 -5.60 -9.65 9.81
CA LEU A 235 -5.27 -10.48 10.96
C LEU A 235 -4.82 -9.65 12.17
N PRO A 236 -5.08 -10.11 13.41
CA PRO A 236 -4.57 -9.47 14.60
C PRO A 236 -3.02 -9.45 14.59
N GLY A 237 -2.43 -8.27 14.79
CA GLY A 237 -0.97 -8.12 14.85
C GLY A 237 -0.25 -8.24 13.51
N GLN A 238 -0.97 -8.32 12.39
CA GLN A 238 -0.37 -8.34 11.04
C GLN A 238 0.44 -7.08 10.79
N ARG A 239 1.61 -7.24 10.18
CA ARG A 239 2.47 -6.14 9.72
C ARG A 239 2.91 -6.39 8.30
N ASP A 240 2.93 -5.34 7.49
CA ASP A 240 3.38 -5.43 6.10
C ASP A 240 4.82 -5.96 6.02
N ALA A 241 5.70 -5.55 6.93
CA ALA A 241 7.08 -6.01 6.96
C ALA A 241 7.22 -7.53 7.11
N ASP A 242 6.30 -8.18 7.87
CA ASP A 242 6.30 -9.63 8.05
C ASP A 242 5.82 -10.33 6.76
N ASP A 243 4.83 -9.77 6.08
CA ASP A 243 4.28 -10.30 4.82
C ASP A 243 5.21 -10.07 3.62
N LEU A 244 5.98 -8.98 3.65
CA LEU A 244 6.91 -8.61 2.59
C LEU A 244 8.31 -9.20 2.78
N GLY A 245 8.63 -9.62 4.00
CA GLY A 245 9.98 -10.08 4.39
C GLY A 245 10.96 -8.94 4.69
N ALA A 246 10.53 -7.67 4.55
CA ALA A 246 11.32 -6.49 4.84
C ALA A 246 10.45 -5.26 5.10
N PRO A 247 10.91 -4.28 5.88
CA PRO A 247 10.23 -3.00 6.04
C PRO A 247 10.37 -2.13 4.79
N TYR A 248 9.50 -1.12 4.65
CA TYR A 248 9.49 -0.25 3.46
C TYR A 248 10.79 0.54 3.26
N GLU A 249 11.54 0.80 4.32
CA GLU A 249 12.87 1.41 4.29
C GLU A 249 13.87 0.57 3.46
N VAL A 250 13.63 -0.73 3.34
CA VAL A 250 14.38 -1.67 2.50
C VAL A 250 13.69 -1.86 1.15
N VAL A 251 12.38 -2.06 1.16
CA VAL A 251 11.57 -2.34 -0.03
C VAL A 251 11.68 -1.21 -1.06
N ASP A 252 11.53 0.04 -0.64
CA ASP A 252 11.48 1.18 -1.54
C ASP A 252 12.78 1.37 -2.34
N PRO A 253 13.99 1.37 -1.70
CA PRO A 253 15.26 1.39 -2.43
C PRO A 253 15.44 0.22 -3.40
N VAL A 254 15.09 -0.99 -2.99
CA VAL A 254 15.20 -2.18 -3.86
C VAL A 254 14.32 -2.03 -5.09
N LEU A 255 13.08 -1.60 -4.93
CA LEU A 255 12.17 -1.38 -6.05
C LEU A 255 12.62 -0.23 -6.93
N HIS A 256 13.09 0.88 -6.35
CA HIS A 256 13.59 1.99 -7.16
C HIS A 256 14.80 1.58 -8.00
N LEU A 257 15.79 0.95 -7.40
CA LEU A 257 17.00 0.56 -8.11
C LEU A 257 16.73 -0.59 -9.10
N GLY A 258 15.99 -1.62 -8.69
CA GLY A 258 15.77 -2.80 -9.50
C GLY A 258 14.70 -2.63 -10.58
N VAL A 259 13.62 -1.90 -10.29
CA VAL A 259 12.50 -1.73 -11.24
C VAL A 259 12.62 -0.43 -12.03
N ASP A 260 12.76 0.73 -11.35
CA ASP A 260 12.78 2.02 -12.05
C ASP A 260 14.11 2.27 -12.76
N ARG A 261 15.23 1.79 -12.17
CA ARG A 261 16.58 1.96 -12.75
C ARG A 261 17.05 0.74 -13.52
N GLY A 262 16.34 -0.39 -13.45
CA GLY A 262 16.62 -1.61 -14.21
C GLY A 262 17.88 -2.37 -13.78
N LEU A 263 18.36 -2.18 -12.54
CA LEU A 263 19.52 -2.89 -12.03
C LEU A 263 19.17 -4.34 -11.68
N ASP A 264 20.11 -5.26 -11.85
CA ASP A 264 19.98 -6.62 -11.37
C ASP A 264 20.15 -6.73 -9.84
N SER A 265 19.83 -7.88 -9.25
CA SER A 265 19.83 -8.05 -7.80
C SER A 265 21.22 -7.87 -7.17
N GLU A 266 22.29 -8.21 -7.88
CA GLU A 266 23.67 -8.03 -7.41
C GLU A 266 24.04 -6.55 -7.37
N SER A 267 23.81 -5.84 -8.47
CA SER A 267 24.03 -4.40 -8.59
C SER A 267 23.21 -3.57 -7.60
N VAL A 268 21.95 -3.99 -7.31
CA VAL A 268 21.11 -3.36 -6.29
C VAL A 268 21.71 -3.53 -4.89
N ALA A 269 22.10 -4.76 -4.51
CA ALA A 269 22.68 -5.04 -3.19
C ALA A 269 24.01 -4.28 -3.01
N GLU A 270 24.88 -4.28 -4.01
CA GLU A 270 26.16 -3.55 -4.00
C GLU A 270 25.95 -2.03 -3.86
N ARG A 271 24.98 -1.47 -4.59
CA ARG A 271 24.67 -0.04 -4.53
C ARG A 271 24.17 0.38 -3.16
N ILE A 272 23.28 -0.40 -2.54
CA ILE A 272 22.77 -0.14 -1.19
C ILE A 272 23.92 -0.24 -0.18
N ALA A 273 24.73 -1.30 -0.24
CA ALA A 273 25.87 -1.48 0.67
C ALA A 273 26.88 -0.34 0.54
N ALA A 274 27.20 0.11 -0.67
CA ALA A 274 28.11 1.23 -0.92
C ALA A 274 27.58 2.55 -0.33
N THR A 275 26.27 2.80 -0.47
CA THR A 275 25.63 4.01 0.09
C THR A 275 25.61 3.99 1.60
N VAL A 276 25.28 2.83 2.23
CA VAL A 276 25.36 2.66 3.69
C VAL A 276 26.76 2.94 4.20
N ALA A 277 27.79 2.34 3.58
CA ALA A 277 29.19 2.57 3.95
C ALA A 277 29.66 4.02 3.76
N GLU A 278 29.04 4.78 2.86
CA GLU A 278 29.33 6.20 2.67
C GLU A 278 28.70 7.04 3.78
N VAL A 279 27.44 6.77 4.12
CA VAL A 279 26.73 7.46 5.20
C VAL A 279 27.40 7.19 6.55
N ASP A 280 27.76 5.95 6.87
CA ASP A 280 28.46 5.61 8.13
C ASP A 280 29.80 6.36 8.25
N ARG A 281 30.55 6.50 7.15
CA ARG A 281 31.83 7.27 7.17
C ARG A 281 31.63 8.77 7.44
N THR A 282 30.50 9.34 7.00
CA THR A 282 30.19 10.76 7.21
C THR A 282 29.55 11.00 8.60
N ALA A 283 28.86 10.02 9.14
CA ALA A 283 28.23 10.08 10.48
C ALA A 283 29.26 10.01 11.63
N ASP A 284 30.38 9.30 11.45
CA ASP A 284 31.46 9.22 12.46
C ASP A 284 32.10 10.59 12.73
N ASP A 285 32.02 11.53 11.79
CA ASP A 285 32.55 12.90 11.97
C ASP A 285 31.59 13.81 12.77
N ASP A 286 30.28 13.51 12.83
CA ASP A 286 29.25 14.37 13.47
C ASP A 286 28.60 13.76 14.74
N GLY A 287 28.94 12.51 15.12
CA GLY A 287 28.53 11.87 16.38
C GLY A 287 27.04 11.49 16.46
N GLY A 288 26.37 11.31 15.33
CA GLY A 288 24.97 10.87 15.23
C GLY A 288 24.86 9.36 14.97
N GLU A 289 24.15 8.63 15.84
CA GLU A 289 23.84 7.21 15.62
C GLU A 289 22.78 7.05 14.53
N GLY A 290 23.17 6.58 13.33
CA GLY A 290 22.29 6.40 12.18
C GLY A 290 21.39 5.17 12.27
N SER A 291 20.12 5.33 12.65
CA SER A 291 19.13 4.25 12.73
C SER A 291 18.70 3.68 11.35
N ALA A 292 18.67 4.51 10.31
CA ALA A 292 18.25 4.10 8.96
C ALA A 292 19.30 3.22 8.25
N THR A 293 20.59 3.46 8.50
CA THR A 293 21.70 2.65 7.96
C THR A 293 21.72 1.25 8.55
N ALA A 294 21.37 1.09 9.84
CA ALA A 294 21.34 -0.21 10.49
C ALA A 294 20.29 -1.18 9.85
N VAL A 295 19.17 -0.65 9.38
CA VAL A 295 18.13 -1.45 8.72
C VAL A 295 18.59 -1.89 7.32
N LEU A 296 19.32 -1.02 6.61
CA LEU A 296 19.85 -1.31 5.28
C LEU A 296 21.11 -2.20 5.30
N ALA A 297 21.87 -2.21 6.40
CA ALA A 297 23.09 -3.02 6.53
C ALA A 297 22.85 -4.53 6.49
N GLY A 298 21.60 -4.98 6.72
CA GLY A 298 21.20 -6.40 6.67
C GLY A 298 20.70 -6.89 5.30
N ILE A 299 20.74 -6.04 4.27
CA ILE A 299 20.24 -6.41 2.94
C ILE A 299 21.25 -7.33 2.25
N ASP A 300 20.79 -8.53 1.94
CA ASP A 300 21.54 -9.47 1.12
C ASP A 300 20.95 -9.59 -0.30
N ARG A 301 21.70 -10.24 -1.19
CA ARG A 301 21.29 -10.47 -2.58
C ARG A 301 20.03 -11.32 -2.70
N ASP A 302 19.81 -12.25 -1.77
CA ASP A 302 18.68 -13.18 -1.83
C ASP A 302 17.37 -12.43 -1.53
N LEU A 303 17.34 -11.58 -0.51
CA LEU A 303 16.20 -10.70 -0.23
C LEU A 303 15.86 -9.79 -1.43
N VAL A 304 16.89 -9.18 -2.04
CA VAL A 304 16.71 -8.34 -3.24
C VAL A 304 16.10 -9.17 -4.38
N ALA A 305 16.65 -10.37 -4.61
CA ALA A 305 16.17 -11.27 -5.66
C ALA A 305 14.70 -11.70 -5.43
N ASP A 306 14.31 -11.97 -4.19
CA ASP A 306 12.96 -12.35 -3.80
C ASP A 306 11.96 -11.19 -4.03
N LEU A 307 12.29 -9.97 -3.62
CA LEU A 307 11.45 -8.79 -3.86
C LEU A 307 11.26 -8.52 -5.36
N LEU A 308 12.33 -8.61 -6.16
CA LEU A 308 12.25 -8.44 -7.61
C LEU A 308 11.52 -9.61 -8.30
N ALA A 309 11.64 -10.83 -7.78
CA ALA A 309 10.87 -11.98 -8.27
C ALA A 309 9.37 -11.79 -7.98
N ARG A 310 9.01 -11.32 -6.79
CA ARG A 310 7.63 -10.99 -6.42
C ARG A 310 7.07 -9.90 -7.34
N HIS A 311 7.83 -8.83 -7.62
CA HIS A 311 7.43 -7.81 -8.59
C HIS A 311 7.05 -8.43 -9.94
N ARG A 312 7.88 -9.33 -10.48
CA ARG A 312 7.62 -9.99 -11.76
C ARG A 312 6.40 -10.91 -11.71
N ALA A 313 6.31 -11.75 -10.67
CA ALA A 313 5.21 -12.70 -10.50
C ALA A 313 3.84 -12.03 -10.38
N THR A 314 3.78 -10.81 -9.83
CA THR A 314 2.55 -10.04 -9.62
C THR A 314 2.22 -9.07 -10.75
N ALA A 315 2.92 -9.11 -11.88
CA ALA A 315 2.71 -8.20 -13.01
C ALA A 315 1.24 -8.17 -13.48
N HIS A 316 0.57 -9.33 -13.48
CA HIS A 316 -0.84 -9.46 -13.86
C HIS A 316 -1.82 -8.66 -12.99
N LYS A 317 -1.39 -8.17 -11.81
CA LYS A 317 -2.23 -7.33 -10.94
C LYS A 317 -2.23 -5.86 -11.35
N ARG A 318 -1.24 -5.44 -12.15
CA ARG A 318 -1.03 -4.06 -12.60
C ARG A 318 -1.42 -3.82 -14.05
N LEU A 319 -1.45 -4.89 -14.83
CA LEU A 319 -1.72 -4.82 -16.25
C LEU A 319 -3.21 -5.05 -16.52
N PRO A 320 -3.78 -4.43 -17.56
CA PRO A 320 -5.10 -4.78 -18.04
C PRO A 320 -5.12 -6.26 -18.47
N PRO A 321 -6.31 -6.89 -18.53
CA PRO A 321 -6.44 -8.26 -19.03
C PRO A 321 -5.85 -8.36 -20.45
N PRO A 322 -4.93 -9.33 -20.72
CA PRO A 322 -4.37 -9.49 -22.05
C PRO A 322 -5.44 -9.98 -23.04
N THR A 323 -5.34 -9.52 -24.28
CA THR A 323 -6.20 -9.96 -25.39
C THR A 323 -5.38 -10.72 -26.43
N PRO A 324 -6.03 -11.55 -27.32
CA PRO A 324 -5.30 -12.26 -28.37
C PRO A 324 -4.57 -11.35 -29.35
N ASP A 325 -5.05 -10.12 -29.53
CA ASP A 325 -4.50 -9.12 -30.48
C ASP A 325 -3.46 -8.20 -29.82
N GLY A 326 -3.08 -8.45 -28.59
CA GLY A 326 -2.14 -7.66 -27.79
C GLY A 326 -2.81 -6.94 -26.62
N ASP A 327 -2.01 -6.16 -25.89
CA ASP A 327 -2.50 -5.37 -24.75
C ASP A 327 -3.37 -4.22 -25.27
N MET A 328 -4.46 -3.94 -24.55
CA MET A 328 -5.24 -2.71 -24.81
C MET A 328 -4.40 -1.52 -24.38
N GLU A 329 -4.14 -0.61 -25.31
CA GLU A 329 -3.42 0.66 -25.08
C GLU A 329 -4.15 1.58 -24.09
#